data_ea3199fb6af3911961d495a6fd20767a
#
_entry.id   ea3199fb6af3911961d495a6fd20767a
#
_cell.length_a   1.000
_cell.length_b   1.000
_cell.length_c   1.000
_cell.angle_alpha   90.00
_cell.angle_beta   90.00
_cell.angle_gamma   90.00
#
_symmetry.space_group_name_H-M   'P 1'
#
loop_
_entity.id
_entity.type
_entity.pdbx_description
1 polymer ?
#
loop_
_entity_poly.entity_id
_entity_poly.type
_entity_poly.pdbx_seq_one_letter_code
_entity_poly.pdbx_strand_id
1 'polypeptide(L)'
;QMRNVAGEIKGSEAAMQYALDHKIPSIIIYHDYQGIASWCNGDWKANKAGTIAYRDFYRKAKERVHIEFRKVKGHSNDKYNDMVDELAKEALGIH
;
A
#
# COMPACT_ATOMS: atom_id res chain seq x y z
N GLN A 1 -0.11 -5.39 -21.47
CA GLN A 1 -0.30 -6.09 -20.26
C GLN A 1 -1.16 -5.36 -19.24
N MET A 2 -2.11 -6.05 -18.78
CA MET A 2 -3.07 -5.49 -17.87
C MET A 2 -2.53 -5.46 -16.44
N ARG A 3 -2.57 -4.33 -15.88
CA ARG A 3 -2.15 -4.20 -14.49
C ARG A 3 -3.34 -4.43 -13.57
N ASN A 4 -3.14 -5.21 -12.56
CA ASN A 4 -4.22 -5.51 -11.63
C ASN A 4 -4.29 -4.43 -10.55
N VAL A 5 -4.82 -3.30 -10.94
CA VAL A 5 -4.90 -2.16 -10.02
C VAL A 5 -5.81 -2.47 -8.85
N ALA A 6 -6.91 -3.14 -9.11
CA ALA A 6 -7.83 -3.48 -8.02
C ALA A 6 -7.15 -4.37 -6.98
N GLY A 7 -6.30 -5.28 -7.45
CA GLY A 7 -5.58 -6.14 -6.53
C GLY A 7 -4.58 -5.36 -5.70
N GLU A 8 -3.92 -4.38 -6.31
CA GLU A 8 -2.97 -3.56 -5.56
C GLU A 8 -3.68 -2.70 -4.53
N ILE A 9 -4.83 -2.17 -4.89
CA ILE A 9 -5.63 -1.39 -3.95
C ILE A 9 -6.02 -2.26 -2.75
N LYS A 10 -6.50 -3.45 -3.02
CA LYS A 10 -6.90 -4.34 -1.95
C LYS A 10 -5.71 -4.77 -1.08
N GLY A 11 -4.56 -4.98 -1.71
CA GLY A 11 -3.37 -5.31 -0.94
C GLY A 11 -2.95 -4.18 -0.04
N SER A 12 -3.02 -2.96 -0.55
CA SER A 12 -2.68 -1.80 0.25
C SER A 12 -3.65 -1.65 1.41
N GLU A 13 -4.95 -1.80 1.14
CA GLU A 13 -5.95 -1.72 2.19
C GLU A 13 -5.75 -2.80 3.25
N ALA A 14 -5.40 -4.00 2.81
CA ALA A 14 -5.17 -5.09 3.74
C ALA A 14 -3.98 -4.79 4.65
N ALA A 15 -2.94 -4.19 4.10
CA ALA A 15 -1.79 -3.82 4.91
C ALA A 15 -2.16 -2.78 5.95
N MET A 16 -2.95 -1.81 5.55
CA MET A 16 -3.40 -0.79 6.48
C MET A 16 -4.29 -1.38 7.57
N GLN A 17 -5.19 -2.28 7.17
CA GLN A 17 -6.09 -2.91 8.12
C GLN A 17 -5.31 -3.77 9.11
N TYR A 18 -4.32 -4.49 8.63
CA TYR A 18 -3.48 -5.28 9.50
C TYR A 18 -2.80 -4.41 10.54
N ALA A 19 -2.27 -3.27 10.09
CA ALA A 19 -1.59 -2.37 11.00
C ALA A 19 -2.55 -1.81 12.05
N LEU A 20 -3.78 -1.51 11.64
CA LEU A 20 -4.77 -1.03 12.59
C LEU A 20 -5.13 -2.11 13.60
N ASP A 21 -5.34 -3.33 13.12
CA ASP A 21 -5.76 -4.42 13.98
C ASP A 21 -4.68 -4.80 15.00
N HIS A 22 -3.43 -4.67 14.60
CA HIS A 22 -2.32 -5.07 15.46
C HIS A 22 -1.62 -3.88 16.11
N LYS A 23 -2.19 -2.69 15.94
CA LYS A 23 -1.66 -1.47 16.54
C LYS A 23 -0.20 -1.23 16.19
N ILE A 24 0.13 -1.47 14.92
CA ILE A 24 1.47 -1.24 14.42
C ILE A 24 1.63 0.26 14.19
N PRO A 25 2.68 0.89 14.73
CA PRO A 25 2.80 2.36 14.65
C PRO A 25 3.11 2.88 13.28
N SER A 26 3.79 2.12 12.43
CA SER A 26 4.08 2.61 11.09
C SER A 26 4.29 1.45 10.14
N ILE A 27 3.97 1.69 8.86
CA ILE A 27 4.16 0.70 7.82
C ILE A 27 4.67 1.38 6.56
N ILE A 28 5.28 0.61 5.70
CA ILE A 28 5.71 1.08 4.39
C ILE A 28 5.02 0.22 3.36
N ILE A 29 4.32 0.87 2.44
CA ILE A 29 3.61 0.15 1.39
C ILE A 29 4.40 0.30 0.10
N TYR A 30 4.91 -0.81 -0.39
CA TYR A 30 5.62 -0.84 -1.66
C TYR A 30 4.61 -1.09 -2.75
N HIS A 31 4.64 -0.28 -3.78
CA HIS A 31 3.65 -0.40 -4.83
C HIS A 31 4.27 -0.18 -6.19
N ASP A 32 3.68 -0.81 -7.19
CA ASP A 32 4.11 -0.71 -8.56
C ASP A 32 3.37 0.41 -9.27
N TYR A 33 2.07 0.47 -9.09
CA TYR A 33 1.25 1.43 -9.78
C TYR A 33 1.25 2.76 -9.04
N GLN A 34 1.54 3.81 -9.77
CA GLN A 34 1.66 5.14 -9.16
C GLN A 34 0.40 5.56 -8.41
N GLY A 35 -0.75 5.17 -8.91
CA GLY A 35 -2.01 5.58 -8.29
C GLY A 35 -2.17 5.17 -6.85
N ILE A 36 -1.50 4.09 -6.44
CA ILE A 36 -1.61 3.62 -5.06
C ILE A 36 -1.24 4.72 -4.06
N ALA A 37 -0.23 5.50 -4.39
CA ALA A 37 0.15 6.62 -3.54
C ALA A 37 -0.55 7.90 -3.95
N SER A 38 -0.73 8.11 -5.24
CA SER A 38 -1.23 9.39 -5.74
C SER A 38 -2.68 9.66 -5.33
N TRP A 39 -3.50 8.62 -5.25
CA TRP A 39 -4.86 8.82 -4.77
C TRP A 39 -4.88 9.17 -3.30
N CYS A 40 -3.96 8.63 -2.54
CA CYS A 40 -3.92 8.89 -1.11
C CYS A 40 -3.37 10.27 -0.79
N ASN A 41 -2.33 10.68 -1.49
CA ASN A 41 -1.72 11.98 -1.18
C ASN A 41 -2.35 13.15 -1.91
N GLY A 42 -3.33 12.88 -2.78
CA GLY A 42 -4.06 13.95 -3.42
C GLY A 42 -3.52 14.39 -4.78
N ASP A 43 -2.46 13.75 -5.27
CA ASP A 43 -1.94 14.11 -6.58
C ASP A 43 -2.93 13.74 -7.70
N TRP A 44 -3.65 12.65 -7.50
CA TRP A 44 -4.66 12.21 -8.45
C TRP A 44 -6.01 12.26 -7.79
N LYS A 45 -6.99 12.72 -8.55
CA LYS A 45 -8.34 12.79 -8.03
C LYS A 45 -8.97 11.41 -8.04
N ALA A 46 -9.53 11.02 -6.90
CA ALA A 46 -10.27 9.76 -6.82
C ALA A 46 -11.70 10.04 -7.25
N ASN A 47 -12.14 9.40 -8.32
CA ASN A 47 -13.47 9.65 -8.83
C ASN A 47 -14.26 8.38 -9.14
N LYS A 48 -13.73 7.23 -8.79
CA LYS A 48 -14.46 5.97 -8.91
C LYS A 48 -14.70 5.41 -7.53
N ALA A 49 -15.76 4.64 -7.38
CA ALA A 49 -16.13 4.13 -6.08
C ALA A 49 -14.96 3.43 -5.37
N GLY A 50 -14.23 2.60 -6.12
CA GLY A 50 -13.11 1.88 -5.51
C GLY A 50 -11.97 2.79 -5.08
N THR A 51 -11.66 3.81 -5.88
CA THR A 51 -10.56 4.69 -5.53
C THR A 51 -10.96 5.66 -4.43
N ILE A 52 -12.21 6.06 -4.41
CA ILE A 52 -12.70 6.92 -3.35
C ILE A 52 -12.67 6.18 -2.02
N ALA A 53 -13.13 4.93 -2.02
CA ALA A 53 -13.13 4.14 -0.80
C ALA A 53 -11.70 3.90 -0.30
N TYR A 54 -10.78 3.64 -1.21
CA TYR A 54 -9.40 3.43 -0.86
C TYR A 54 -8.81 4.69 -0.24
N ARG A 55 -9.03 5.84 -0.88
CA ARG A 55 -8.50 7.09 -0.36
C ARG A 55 -9.08 7.38 1.02
N ASP A 56 -10.37 7.16 1.19
CA ASP A 56 -11.01 7.44 2.47
C ASP A 56 -10.51 6.51 3.56
N PHE A 57 -10.30 5.25 3.21
CA PHE A 57 -9.76 4.30 4.17
C PHE A 57 -8.36 4.71 4.60
N TYR A 58 -7.54 5.15 3.66
CA TYR A 58 -6.21 5.64 3.98
C TYR A 58 -6.29 6.83 4.95
N ARG A 59 -7.20 7.75 4.70
CA ARG A 59 -7.33 8.92 5.55
C ARG A 59 -7.65 8.56 6.99
N LYS A 60 -8.44 7.53 7.16
CA LYS A 60 -8.74 7.04 8.51
C LYS A 60 -7.55 6.34 9.11
N ALA A 61 -6.92 5.49 8.33
CA ALA A 61 -5.81 4.68 8.84
C ALA A 61 -4.64 5.53 9.26
N LYS A 62 -4.34 6.59 8.50
CA LYS A 62 -3.17 7.39 8.80
C LYS A 62 -3.29 8.17 10.10
N GLU A 63 -4.47 8.23 10.65
CA GLU A 63 -4.63 8.88 11.95
C GLU A 63 -4.07 8.06 13.08
N ARG A 64 -3.89 6.76 12.85
CA ARG A 64 -3.38 5.86 13.86
C ARG A 64 -2.07 5.20 13.48
N VAL A 65 -1.79 5.14 12.19
CA VAL A 65 -0.62 4.44 11.68
C VAL A 65 0.12 5.39 10.74
N HIS A 66 1.40 5.51 10.93
CA HIS A 66 2.20 6.27 9.98
C HIS A 66 2.36 5.41 8.74
N ILE A 67 1.87 5.90 7.61
CA ILE A 67 1.88 5.13 6.37
C ILE A 67 2.77 5.82 5.36
N GLU A 68 3.77 5.10 4.89
CA GLU A 68 4.68 5.60 3.89
C GLU A 68 4.53 4.77 2.64
N PHE A 69 4.57 5.41 1.48
CA PHE A 69 4.48 4.72 0.20
C PHE A 69 5.84 4.74 -0.49
N ARG A 70 6.22 3.61 -1.04
CA ARG A 70 7.46 3.50 -1.80
C ARG A 70 7.15 2.90 -3.15
N LYS A 71 7.33 3.69 -4.21
CA LYS A 71 7.11 3.18 -5.53
C LYS A 71 8.30 2.34 -5.97
N VAL A 72 8.00 1.23 -6.60
CA VAL A 72 9.01 0.32 -7.08
C VAL A 72 8.84 0.13 -8.57
N LYS A 73 9.89 -0.35 -9.22
CA LYS A 73 9.81 -0.61 -10.65
C LYS A 73 9.08 -1.91 -10.86
N GLY A 74 8.03 -1.83 -11.63
CA GLY A 74 7.09 -2.90 -11.75
C GLY A 74 7.68 -4.24 -12.12
N HIS A 75 8.39 -4.30 -13.16
CA HIS A 75 8.85 -5.59 -13.62
C HIS A 75 10.27 -5.86 -13.20
N SER A 76 10.59 -5.46 -12.02
CA SER A 76 11.90 -5.74 -11.51
C SER A 76 12.13 -7.22 -11.44
N ASN A 77 13.36 -7.57 -11.36
CA ASN A 77 13.73 -8.95 -11.35
C ASN A 77 13.39 -9.61 -10.01
N ASP A 78 13.67 -10.88 -9.93
CA ASP A 78 13.34 -11.67 -8.76
C ASP A 78 14.01 -11.16 -7.49
N LYS A 79 15.19 -10.66 -7.64
CA LYS A 79 15.93 -10.15 -6.50
C LYS A 79 15.13 -9.07 -5.79
N TYR A 80 14.51 -8.23 -6.56
CA TYR A 80 13.73 -7.16 -6.00
C TYR A 80 12.52 -7.70 -5.24
N ASN A 81 11.85 -8.68 -5.83
CA ASN A 81 10.71 -9.30 -5.18
C ASN A 81 11.09 -9.93 -3.85
N ASP A 82 12.23 -10.57 -3.81
CA ASP A 82 12.69 -11.17 -2.56
C ASP A 82 12.89 -10.12 -1.50
N MET A 83 13.45 -9.00 -1.89
CA MET A 83 13.70 -7.92 -0.94
C MET A 83 12.41 -7.37 -0.38
N VAL A 84 11.43 -7.15 -1.25
CA VAL A 84 10.14 -6.63 -0.81
C VAL A 84 9.47 -7.60 0.15
N ASP A 85 9.53 -8.88 -0.17
CA ASP A 85 8.91 -9.89 0.67
C ASP A 85 9.54 -9.92 2.06
N GLU A 86 10.85 -9.82 2.11
CA GLU A 86 11.54 -9.81 3.37
C GLU A 86 11.18 -8.61 4.22
N LEU A 87 11.13 -7.45 3.58
CA LEU A 87 10.76 -6.23 4.30
C LEU A 87 9.35 -6.30 4.82
N ALA A 88 8.45 -6.88 4.04
CA ALA A 88 7.09 -7.03 4.49
C ALA A 88 7.00 -7.91 5.72
N LYS A 89 7.78 -8.99 5.74
CA LYS A 89 7.78 -9.88 6.89
C LYS A 89 8.27 -9.16 8.14
N GLU A 90 9.31 -8.39 8.00
CA GLU A 90 9.85 -7.64 9.13
C GLU A 90 8.85 -6.61 9.62
N ALA A 91 8.22 -5.92 8.70
CA ALA A 91 7.26 -4.89 9.07
C ALA A 91 6.08 -5.49 9.81
N LEU A 92 5.73 -6.72 9.49
CA LEU A 92 4.62 -7.39 10.14
C LEU A 92 5.03 -8.14 11.39
N GLY A 93 6.32 -8.18 11.69
CA GLY A 93 6.78 -8.87 12.88
C GLY A 93 6.78 -10.38 12.73
N ILE A 94 6.82 -10.88 11.54
CA ILE A 94 6.84 -12.31 11.26
C ILE A 94 8.25 -12.73 10.94
N HIS A 95 8.79 -13.59 11.73
CA HIS A 95 10.15 -14.04 11.50
C HIS A 95 10.26 -15.54 11.57
#